data_66eb5314e2767a75c0fb1861c6f64208
#
_entry.id   66eb5314e2767a75c0fb1861c6f64208
#
_cell.length_a   1.000
_cell.length_b   1.000
_cell.length_c   1.000
_cell.angle_alpha   90.00
_cell.angle_beta   90.00
_cell.angle_gamma   90.00
#
_symmetry.space_group_name_H-M   'P 1'
#
loop_
_entity.id
_entity.type
_entity.pdbx_description
1 polymer ?
#
loop_
_entity_poly.entity_id
_entity_poly.type
_entity_poly.pdbx_seq_one_letter_code
_entity_poly.pdbx_strand_id
1 'polypeptide(L)'
;VGDLSFISLTLVLEPLLRAAADDADLLLMVKPQFEVGKERIGHGGVVRDPQLHVETVLTVAERAHGLGVGVDAVTASPLPAGNVEYFLNMHASRAGSPEDLRGDDLRAQVEDAVASGPAAAGFRRSRTRTRP
;
A
#
# COMPACT_ATOMS: atom_id res chain seq x y z
N VAL A 1 -11.97 -7.48 -4.66
CA VAL A 1 -11.67 -6.07 -4.36
C VAL A 1 -12.00 -5.78 -2.92
N GLY A 2 -11.09 -5.15 -2.22
CA GLY A 2 -11.30 -4.79 -0.84
C GLY A 2 -10.92 -3.35 -0.53
N ASP A 3 -11.87 -2.61 0.03
CA ASP A 3 -11.69 -1.25 0.52
C ASP A 3 -12.21 -1.21 1.95
N LEU A 4 -11.31 -1.50 2.90
CA LEU A 4 -11.64 -1.63 4.31
C LEU A 4 -11.17 -0.42 5.09
N SER A 5 -11.96 0.02 6.06
CA SER A 5 -11.66 1.18 6.88
C SER A 5 -11.55 0.81 8.36
N PHE A 6 -10.71 1.57 9.08
CA PHE A 6 -10.55 1.48 10.53
C PHE A 6 -9.90 0.20 11.03
N ILE A 7 -9.27 -0.57 10.13
CA ILE A 7 -8.56 -1.79 10.52
C ILE A 7 -7.38 -2.00 9.59
N SER A 8 -6.27 -2.51 10.14
CA SER A 8 -5.11 -2.87 9.34
C SER A 8 -5.40 -4.07 8.45
N LEU A 9 -4.97 -4.00 7.18
CA LEU A 9 -5.06 -5.13 6.27
C LEU A 9 -4.29 -6.35 6.77
N THR A 10 -3.22 -6.14 7.55
CA THR A 10 -2.46 -7.26 8.11
C THR A 10 -3.30 -8.16 9.02
N LEU A 11 -4.36 -7.61 9.61
CA LEU A 11 -5.27 -8.37 10.48
C LEU A 11 -6.35 -9.11 9.72
N VAL A 12 -6.71 -8.64 8.52
CA VAL A 12 -7.84 -9.22 7.77
C VAL A 12 -7.43 -10.08 6.59
N LEU A 13 -6.15 -10.07 6.20
CA LEU A 13 -5.68 -10.84 5.04
C LEU A 13 -5.99 -12.34 5.19
N GLU A 14 -5.68 -12.94 6.33
CA GLU A 14 -5.91 -14.37 6.52
C GLU A 14 -7.39 -14.76 6.44
N PRO A 15 -8.32 -14.05 7.12
CA PRO A 15 -9.75 -14.33 6.92
C PRO A 15 -10.22 -14.14 5.48
N LEU A 16 -9.72 -13.11 4.78
CA LEU A 16 -10.07 -12.89 3.38
C LEU A 16 -9.60 -14.05 2.50
N LEU A 17 -8.39 -14.55 2.72
CA LEU A 17 -7.85 -15.66 1.97
C LEU A 17 -8.64 -16.94 2.20
N ARG A 18 -9.12 -17.17 3.42
CA ARG A 18 -9.96 -18.34 3.71
C ARG A 18 -11.29 -18.29 2.98
N ALA A 19 -11.80 -17.09 2.70
CA ALA A 19 -13.06 -16.90 1.99
C ALA A 19 -12.87 -16.84 0.46
N ALA A 20 -11.65 -16.65 -0.03
CA ALA A 20 -11.37 -16.52 -1.45
C ALA A 20 -11.09 -17.88 -2.10
N ALA A 21 -11.24 -17.96 -3.41
CA ALA A 21 -10.83 -19.13 -4.18
C ALA A 21 -9.31 -19.30 -4.14
N ASP A 22 -8.82 -20.54 -4.32
CA ASP A 22 -7.39 -20.85 -4.21
C ASP A 22 -6.53 -20.07 -5.22
N ASP A 23 -7.08 -19.71 -6.37
CA ASP A 23 -6.38 -18.96 -7.42
C ASP A 23 -6.94 -17.56 -7.62
N ALA A 24 -7.54 -16.98 -6.60
CA ALA A 24 -8.19 -15.68 -6.72
C ALA A 24 -7.19 -14.55 -6.96
N ASP A 25 -7.59 -13.61 -7.79
CA ASP A 25 -6.94 -12.30 -7.86
C ASP A 25 -7.48 -11.40 -6.76
N LEU A 26 -6.59 -10.70 -6.08
CA LEU A 26 -6.95 -9.81 -4.99
C LEU A 26 -6.50 -8.40 -5.33
N LEU A 27 -7.42 -7.46 -5.24
CA LEU A 27 -7.11 -6.04 -5.36
C LEU A 27 -7.51 -5.38 -4.05
N LEU A 28 -6.52 -5.05 -3.23
CA LEU A 28 -6.76 -4.45 -1.92
C LEU A 28 -6.18 -3.05 -1.85
N MET A 29 -6.88 -2.19 -1.16
CA MET A 29 -6.45 -0.81 -0.96
C MET A 29 -5.75 -0.68 0.39
N VAL A 30 -4.48 -0.30 0.36
CA VAL A 30 -3.68 -0.01 1.56
C VAL A 30 -3.91 1.44 1.93
N LYS A 31 -4.34 1.67 3.16
CA LYS A 31 -4.60 3.00 3.71
C LYS A 31 -3.61 3.26 4.83
N PRO A 32 -2.53 4.03 4.58
CA PRO A 32 -1.48 4.24 5.59
C PRO A 32 -2.00 4.71 6.92
N GLN A 33 -3.06 5.53 6.95
CA GLN A 33 -3.64 6.05 8.17
C GLN A 33 -4.17 4.96 9.11
N PHE A 34 -4.45 3.75 8.59
CA PHE A 34 -4.90 2.62 9.39
C PHE A 34 -3.81 1.57 9.62
N GLU A 35 -2.64 1.76 9.01
CA GLU A 35 -1.51 0.84 9.13
C GLU A 35 -0.44 1.35 10.10
N VAL A 36 -0.29 2.66 10.25
CA VAL A 36 0.67 3.25 11.19
C VAL A 36 0.05 3.40 12.57
N GLY A 37 0.88 3.43 13.61
CA GLY A 37 0.42 3.74 14.95
C GLY A 37 -0.07 5.19 15.06
N LYS A 38 -0.97 5.44 16.00
CA LYS A 38 -1.56 6.78 16.20
C LYS A 38 -0.52 7.87 16.39
N GLU A 39 0.58 7.56 17.05
CA GLU A 39 1.68 8.48 17.31
C GLU A 39 2.44 8.89 16.04
N ARG A 40 2.26 8.16 14.95
CA ARG A 40 2.93 8.44 13.68
C ARG A 40 2.02 9.12 12.66
N ILE A 41 0.76 9.35 13.04
CA ILE A 41 -0.19 10.05 12.17
C ILE A 41 -0.01 11.55 12.35
N GLY A 42 0.04 12.27 11.23
CA GLY A 42 0.20 13.71 11.24
C GLY A 42 -1.08 14.44 11.68
N HIS A 43 -0.98 15.76 11.77
CA HIS A 43 -2.08 16.63 12.12
C HIS A 43 -3.28 16.40 11.18
N GLY A 44 -4.47 16.33 11.74
CA GLY A 44 -5.70 16.11 10.98
C GLY A 44 -5.90 14.66 10.52
N GLY A 45 -5.15 13.71 11.08
CA GLY A 45 -5.27 12.30 10.72
C GLY A 45 -4.65 11.94 9.38
N VAL A 46 -3.76 12.78 8.84
CA VAL A 46 -3.12 12.57 7.54
C VAL A 46 -1.69 12.12 7.72
N VAL A 47 -1.33 11.02 7.09
CA VAL A 47 0.05 10.51 7.05
C VAL A 47 0.78 11.21 5.89
N ARG A 48 1.72 12.10 6.21
CA ARG A 48 2.39 12.93 5.22
C ARG A 48 3.78 12.46 4.83
N ASP A 49 4.46 11.72 5.71
CA ASP A 49 5.82 11.27 5.46
C ASP A 49 5.82 10.18 4.38
N PRO A 50 6.46 10.43 3.21
CA PRO A 50 6.51 9.40 2.15
C PRO A 50 7.14 8.10 2.60
N GLN A 51 8.10 8.16 3.53
CA GLN A 51 8.75 6.94 4.04
C GLN A 51 7.77 6.07 4.83
N LEU A 52 6.83 6.67 5.55
CA LEU A 52 5.77 5.91 6.21
C LEU A 52 4.85 5.22 5.21
N HIS A 53 4.59 5.85 4.08
CA HIS A 53 3.82 5.22 2.99
C HIS A 53 4.56 3.99 2.47
N VAL A 54 5.85 4.11 2.21
CA VAL A 54 6.67 2.97 1.75
C VAL A 54 6.63 1.85 2.77
N GLU A 55 6.86 2.15 4.04
CA GLU A 55 6.87 1.15 5.11
C GLU A 55 5.55 0.41 5.23
N THR A 56 4.44 1.14 5.18
CA THR A 56 3.12 0.51 5.36
C THR A 56 2.77 -0.41 4.21
N VAL A 57 3.04 0.01 2.97
CA VAL A 57 2.76 -0.85 1.81
C VAL A 57 3.64 -2.10 1.84
N LEU A 58 4.92 -1.94 2.18
CA LEU A 58 5.83 -3.08 2.32
C LEU A 58 5.38 -4.06 3.41
N THR A 59 4.93 -3.54 4.55
CA THR A 59 4.45 -4.38 5.65
C THR A 59 3.27 -5.25 5.22
N VAL A 60 2.30 -4.66 4.51
CA VAL A 60 1.14 -5.41 4.03
C VAL A 60 1.57 -6.46 2.99
N ALA A 61 2.44 -6.08 2.05
CA ALA A 61 2.94 -6.99 1.02
C ALA A 61 3.71 -8.17 1.64
N GLU A 62 4.54 -7.90 2.62
CA GLU A 62 5.31 -8.96 3.31
C GLU A 62 4.38 -9.90 4.08
N ARG A 63 3.33 -9.38 4.70
CA ARG A 63 2.33 -10.21 5.35
C ARG A 63 1.63 -11.13 4.34
N ALA A 64 1.30 -10.58 3.16
CA ALA A 64 0.72 -11.36 2.07
C ALA A 64 1.65 -12.51 1.65
N HIS A 65 2.94 -12.22 1.47
CA HIS A 65 3.93 -13.24 1.14
C HIS A 65 3.98 -14.34 2.20
N GLY A 66 3.92 -13.97 3.47
CA GLY A 66 3.92 -14.92 4.57
C GLY A 66 2.70 -15.85 4.57
N LEU A 67 1.63 -15.45 3.92
CA LEU A 67 0.41 -16.23 3.76
C LEU A 67 0.33 -16.96 2.41
N GLY A 68 1.40 -16.95 1.63
CA GLY A 68 1.45 -17.63 0.33
C GLY A 68 0.88 -16.83 -0.83
N VAL A 69 0.62 -15.53 -0.64
CA VAL A 69 0.05 -14.66 -1.66
C VAL A 69 1.15 -13.95 -2.42
N GLY A 70 1.09 -13.98 -3.75
CA GLY A 70 2.03 -13.24 -4.60
C GLY A 70 1.57 -11.81 -4.83
N VAL A 71 2.53 -10.89 -4.98
CA VAL A 71 2.26 -9.48 -5.26
C VAL A 71 2.65 -9.21 -6.72
N ASP A 72 1.67 -8.82 -7.54
CA ASP A 72 1.89 -8.58 -8.97
C ASP A 72 2.25 -7.13 -9.25
N ALA A 73 1.63 -6.19 -8.57
CA ALA A 73 1.84 -4.76 -8.81
C ALA A 73 1.45 -3.92 -7.62
N VAL A 74 2.07 -2.75 -7.52
CA VAL A 74 1.74 -1.70 -6.55
C VAL A 74 1.47 -0.41 -7.32
N THR A 75 0.34 0.24 -7.02
CA THR A 75 -0.06 1.47 -7.71
C THR A 75 -0.64 2.45 -6.70
N ALA A 76 -0.29 3.73 -6.81
CA ALA A 76 -0.93 4.77 -5.99
C ALA A 76 -2.32 5.07 -6.55
N SER A 77 -3.28 5.30 -5.65
CA SER A 77 -4.58 5.82 -6.06
C SER A 77 -4.41 7.24 -6.64
N PRO A 78 -5.05 7.54 -7.76
CA PRO A 78 -4.94 8.87 -8.36
C PRO A 78 -5.74 9.94 -7.62
N LEU A 79 -6.58 9.58 -6.67
CA LEU A 79 -7.42 10.53 -5.96
C LEU A 79 -6.59 11.32 -4.95
N PRO A 80 -6.51 12.66 -5.07
CA PRO A 80 -5.56 13.46 -4.30
C PRO A 80 -6.07 13.97 -2.96
N ALA A 81 -7.30 13.65 -2.56
CA ALA A 81 -7.90 14.24 -1.37
C ALA A 81 -7.54 13.47 -0.10
N GLY A 82 -7.12 14.18 0.95
CA GLY A 82 -6.86 13.59 2.26
C GLY A 82 -5.65 12.67 2.27
N ASN A 83 -5.82 11.47 2.79
CA ASN A 83 -4.77 10.46 2.81
C ASN A 83 -4.60 9.81 1.44
N VAL A 84 -3.35 9.63 1.03
CA VAL A 84 -3.05 8.88 -0.18
C VAL A 84 -3.16 7.40 0.10
N GLU A 85 -3.76 6.67 -0.82
CA GLU A 85 -4.01 5.24 -0.70
C GLU A 85 -3.34 4.49 -1.85
N TYR A 86 -3.06 3.21 -1.64
CA TYR A 86 -2.33 2.40 -2.61
C TYR A 86 -3.08 1.11 -2.90
N PHE A 87 -3.05 0.69 -4.16
CA PHE A 87 -3.59 -0.60 -4.56
C PHE A 87 -2.47 -1.63 -4.57
N LEU A 88 -2.74 -2.78 -3.94
CA LEU A 88 -1.93 -3.98 -4.09
C LEU A 88 -2.70 -4.96 -4.96
N ASN A 89 -2.13 -5.27 -6.12
CA ASN A 89 -2.62 -6.34 -6.98
C ASN A 89 -1.91 -7.61 -6.58
N MET A 90 -2.66 -8.60 -6.12
CA MET A 90 -2.13 -9.83 -5.57
C MET A 90 -2.81 -11.05 -6.15
N HIS A 91 -2.16 -12.21 -6.05
CA HIS A 91 -2.71 -13.48 -6.49
C HIS A 91 -2.53 -14.52 -5.39
N ALA A 92 -3.63 -15.19 -5.02
CA ALA A 92 -3.72 -15.99 -3.81
C ALA A 92 -2.74 -17.16 -3.72
N SER A 93 -2.24 -17.67 -4.84
CA SER A 93 -1.39 -18.87 -4.82
C SER A 93 -0.07 -18.69 -5.56
N ARG A 94 0.36 -17.43 -5.80
CA ARG A 94 1.56 -17.18 -6.61
C ARG A 94 2.78 -16.68 -5.85
N ALA A 95 2.81 -16.83 -4.54
CA ALA A 95 4.02 -16.50 -3.79
C ALA A 95 5.20 -17.32 -4.32
N GLY A 96 6.30 -16.64 -4.65
CA GLY A 96 7.50 -17.28 -5.19
C GLY A 96 7.47 -17.56 -6.68
N SER A 97 6.40 -17.18 -7.42
CA SER A 97 6.39 -17.28 -8.89
C SER A 97 7.30 -16.22 -9.50
N PRO A 98 7.68 -16.37 -10.80
CA PRO A 98 8.54 -15.37 -11.45
C PRO A 98 7.96 -13.95 -11.48
N GLU A 99 6.64 -13.81 -11.49
CA GLU A 99 5.95 -12.52 -11.50
C GLU A 99 5.78 -11.92 -10.11
N ASP A 100 6.03 -12.69 -9.05
CA ASP A 100 5.86 -12.24 -7.68
C ASP A 100 6.95 -11.23 -7.31
N LEU A 101 6.55 -10.02 -6.98
CA LEU A 101 7.48 -8.98 -6.55
C LEU A 101 7.98 -9.26 -5.14
N ARG A 102 9.29 -9.33 -4.97
CA ARG A 102 9.93 -9.60 -3.69
C ARG A 102 11.19 -8.76 -3.51
N GLY A 103 11.64 -8.64 -2.28
CA GLY A 103 12.92 -8.03 -1.95
C GLY A 103 13.09 -6.66 -2.57
N ASP A 104 14.20 -6.45 -3.25
CA ASP A 104 14.55 -5.15 -3.83
C ASP A 104 13.60 -4.73 -4.94
N ASP A 105 13.09 -5.68 -5.72
CA ASP A 105 12.12 -5.39 -6.79
C ASP A 105 10.80 -4.89 -6.21
N LEU A 106 10.33 -5.51 -5.14
CA LEU A 106 9.13 -5.05 -4.45
C LEU A 106 9.35 -3.66 -3.86
N ARG A 107 10.46 -3.46 -3.17
CA ARG A 107 10.79 -2.16 -2.59
C ARG A 107 10.86 -1.07 -3.66
N ALA A 108 11.49 -1.36 -4.78
CA ALA A 108 11.60 -0.40 -5.89
C ALA A 108 10.22 -0.01 -6.44
N GLN A 109 9.33 -0.98 -6.61
CA GLN A 109 7.96 -0.72 -7.07
C GLN A 109 7.18 0.12 -6.06
N VAL A 110 7.31 -0.18 -4.77
CA VAL A 110 6.63 0.59 -3.73
C VAL A 110 7.16 2.02 -3.70
N GLU A 111 8.47 2.20 -3.73
CA GLU A 111 9.08 3.52 -3.76
C GLU A 111 8.66 4.32 -4.98
N ASP A 112 8.59 3.67 -6.14
CA ASP A 112 8.11 4.28 -7.39
C ASP A 112 6.65 4.72 -7.27
N ALA A 113 5.79 3.87 -6.73
CA ALA A 113 4.38 4.21 -6.55
C ALA A 113 4.21 5.43 -5.63
N VAL A 114 4.97 5.49 -4.55
CA VAL A 114 4.93 6.63 -3.63
C VAL A 114 5.48 7.89 -4.29
N ALA A 115 6.61 7.77 -5.02
CA ALA A 115 7.25 8.90 -5.66
C ALA A 115 6.46 9.47 -6.84
N SER A 116 5.70 8.61 -7.55
CA SER A 116 4.93 9.02 -8.73
C SER A 116 3.49 9.38 -8.41
N GLY A 117 3.04 9.08 -7.19
CA GLY A 117 1.65 9.25 -6.80
C GLY A 117 1.37 10.61 -6.15
N PRO A 118 0.13 10.81 -5.69
CA PRO A 118 -0.31 12.08 -5.09
C PRO A 118 0.50 12.50 -3.86
N ALA A 119 1.09 11.58 -3.11
CA ALA A 119 1.93 11.93 -1.96
C ALA A 119 3.10 12.80 -2.39
N ALA A 120 3.83 12.40 -3.43
CA ALA A 120 4.95 13.16 -3.96
C ALA A 120 4.48 14.46 -4.62
N ALA A 121 3.39 14.41 -5.36
CA ALA A 121 2.82 15.60 -6.00
C ALA A 121 2.40 16.63 -4.96
N GLY A 122 1.75 16.21 -3.88
CA GLY A 122 1.40 17.09 -2.77
C GLY A 122 2.62 17.72 -2.11
N PHE A 123 3.66 16.94 -1.91
CA PHE A 123 4.91 17.40 -1.34
C PHE A 123 5.60 18.43 -2.26
N ARG A 124 5.67 18.14 -3.56
CA ARG A 124 6.22 19.07 -4.54
C ARG A 124 5.42 20.37 -4.62
N ARG A 125 4.10 20.25 -4.57
CA ARG A 125 3.21 21.42 -4.61
C ARG A 125 3.44 22.32 -3.41
N SER A 126 3.67 21.76 -2.24
CA SER A 126 4.02 22.52 -1.06
C SER A 126 5.31 23.33 -1.25
N ARG A 127 6.31 22.72 -1.91
CA ARG A 127 7.55 23.43 -2.24
C ARG A 127 7.37 24.52 -3.24
N THR A 128 6.55 24.29 -4.27
CA THR A 128 6.35 25.28 -5.34
C THR A 128 5.49 26.46 -4.90
N ARG A 129 4.69 26.32 -3.85
CA ARG A 129 3.87 27.42 -3.30
C ARG A 129 4.70 28.54 -2.74
N THR A 130 5.93 28.30 -2.39
CA THR A 130 6.82 29.35 -1.89
C THR A 130 7.41 30.21 -2.98
N ARG A 131 7.16 29.88 -4.23
CA ARG A 131 7.63 30.65 -5.37
C ARG A 131 6.68 31.81 -5.65
N PRO A 132 7.23 32.98 -5.92
CA PRO A 132 6.40 34.11 -6.35
C PRO A 132 5.75 33.81 -7.71
#